data_7fd6ce00c611670be5dfc8b9be46ca1f
#
_entry.id   7fd6ce00c611670be5dfc8b9be46ca1f
#
_cell.length_a   1.000
_cell.length_b   1.000
_cell.length_c   1.000
_cell.angle_alpha   90.00
_cell.angle_beta   90.00
_cell.angle_gamma   90.00
#
_symmetry.space_group_name_H-M   'P 1'
#
loop_
_entity.id
_entity.type
_entity.pdbx_description
1 polymer ?
#
loop_
_entity_poly.entity_id
_entity_poly.type
_entity_poly.pdbx_seq_one_letter_code
_entity_poly.pdbx_strand_id
1 'polypeptide(L)'
;MRALIVDDSRFVRDFLRGLLEERGIECEEAPDGRAGLDQLHNCPEFDLALLDWNMPNMNGLEMLRQMRAEGYTEVKVMMVTTEAENEFIMRALDTGADEYLMKPFDDQALGEKLAMLGLVEA
;
A
#
# COMPACT_ATOMS: atom_id res chain seq x y z
N MET A 1 -8.80 9.74 8.23
CA MET A 1 -8.30 8.87 7.15
C MET A 1 -7.34 7.83 7.73
N ARG A 2 -7.43 6.61 7.28
CA ARG A 2 -6.64 5.50 7.82
C ARG A 2 -5.95 4.72 6.72
N ALA A 3 -4.67 4.39 6.91
CA ALA A 3 -3.86 3.64 5.96
C ALA A 3 -3.33 2.35 6.58
N LEU A 4 -3.19 1.33 5.76
CA LEU A 4 -2.57 0.06 6.12
C LEU A 4 -1.24 -0.06 5.39
N ILE A 5 -0.15 -0.23 6.14
CA ILE A 5 1.19 -0.38 5.59
C ILE A 5 1.60 -1.84 5.69
N VAL A 6 1.80 -2.49 4.55
CA VAL A 6 2.14 -3.92 4.50
C VAL A 6 3.50 -4.07 3.84
N ASP A 7 4.51 -4.38 4.66
CA ASP A 7 5.90 -4.51 4.23
C ASP A 7 6.62 -5.37 5.27
N ASP A 8 7.50 -6.26 4.84
CA ASP A 8 8.22 -7.12 5.77
C ASP A 8 9.37 -6.40 6.47
N SER A 9 9.75 -5.22 6.00
CA SER A 9 10.79 -4.39 6.61
C SER A 9 10.19 -3.45 7.63
N ARG A 10 10.53 -3.65 8.90
CA ARG A 10 10.09 -2.74 9.96
C ARG A 10 10.59 -1.31 9.72
N PHE A 11 11.82 -1.18 9.20
CA PHE A 11 12.38 0.13 8.90
C PHE A 11 11.50 0.89 7.88
N VAL A 12 11.07 0.20 6.82
CA VAL A 12 10.22 0.81 5.80
C VAL A 12 8.85 1.17 6.38
N ARG A 13 8.26 0.27 7.20
CA ARG A 13 6.98 0.56 7.84
C ARG A 13 7.05 1.79 8.72
N ASP A 14 8.11 1.90 9.54
CA ASP A 14 8.30 3.05 10.43
C ASP A 14 8.48 4.34 9.62
N PHE A 15 9.25 4.28 8.55
CA PHE A 15 9.49 5.43 7.67
C PHE A 15 8.20 5.92 7.02
N LEU A 16 7.43 5.01 6.44
CA LEU A 16 6.15 5.33 5.82
C LEU A 16 5.15 5.88 6.84
N ARG A 17 5.07 5.24 8.01
CA ARG A 17 4.18 5.70 9.08
C ARG A 17 4.49 7.15 9.44
N GLY A 18 5.76 7.48 9.63
CA GLY A 18 6.16 8.84 9.96
C GLY A 18 5.69 9.86 8.93
N LEU A 19 5.90 9.56 7.65
CA LEU A 19 5.50 10.44 6.56
C LEU A 19 3.98 10.60 6.46
N LEU A 20 3.25 9.51 6.65
CA LEU A 20 1.79 9.53 6.58
C LEU A 20 1.17 10.24 7.79
N GLU A 21 1.71 9.99 8.97
CA GLU A 21 1.20 10.64 10.19
C GLU A 21 1.41 12.14 10.16
N GLU A 22 2.50 12.62 9.55
CA GLU A 22 2.72 14.05 9.34
C GLU A 22 1.61 14.69 8.51
N ARG A 23 0.92 13.89 7.69
CA ARG A 23 -0.20 14.35 6.87
C ARG A 23 -1.57 14.10 7.53
N GLY A 24 -1.57 13.69 8.79
CA GLY A 24 -2.80 13.42 9.52
C GLY A 24 -3.45 12.09 9.18
N ILE A 25 -2.70 11.16 8.59
CA ILE A 25 -3.21 9.83 8.23
C ILE A 25 -2.83 8.84 9.32
N GLU A 26 -3.83 8.23 9.95
CA GLU A 26 -3.60 7.18 10.94
C GLU A 26 -3.16 5.89 10.26
N CYS A 27 -2.22 5.17 10.87
CA CYS A 27 -1.62 3.98 10.24
C CYS A 27 -1.73 2.73 11.09
N GLU A 28 -2.03 1.63 10.44
CA GLU A 28 -1.86 0.29 10.96
C GLU A 28 -0.80 -0.41 10.12
N GLU A 29 -0.13 -1.44 10.66
CA GLU A 29 0.98 -2.11 9.99
C GLU A 29 0.79 -3.62 9.98
N ALA A 30 1.35 -4.26 8.95
CA ALA A 30 1.41 -5.71 8.85
C ALA A 30 2.71 -6.12 8.17
N PRO A 31 3.33 -7.25 8.59
CA PRO A 31 4.61 -7.69 8.04
C PRO A 31 4.51 -8.49 6.74
N ASP A 32 3.32 -8.92 6.36
CA ASP A 32 3.09 -9.69 5.13
C ASP A 32 1.63 -9.58 4.69
N GLY A 33 1.33 -10.13 3.52
CA GLY A 33 0.00 -10.03 2.94
C GLY A 33 -1.08 -10.72 3.74
N ARG A 34 -0.75 -11.83 4.39
CA ARG A 34 -1.74 -12.55 5.21
C ARG A 34 -2.14 -11.72 6.44
N ALA A 35 -1.14 -11.18 7.14
CA ALA A 35 -1.41 -10.30 8.28
C ALA A 35 -2.15 -9.04 7.84
N GLY A 36 -1.84 -8.55 6.62
CA GLY A 36 -2.54 -7.40 6.05
C GLY A 36 -4.01 -7.69 5.80
N LEU A 37 -4.34 -8.85 5.25
CA LEU A 37 -5.74 -9.25 5.07
C LEU A 37 -6.47 -9.38 6.40
N ASP A 38 -5.80 -9.92 7.43
CA ASP A 38 -6.39 -10.04 8.76
C ASP A 38 -6.74 -8.65 9.31
N GLN A 39 -5.88 -7.65 9.09
CA GLN A 39 -6.16 -6.27 9.49
C GLN A 39 -7.39 -5.73 8.76
N LEU A 40 -7.51 -5.98 7.46
CA LEU A 40 -8.68 -5.56 6.69
C LEU A 40 -9.96 -6.21 7.20
N HIS A 41 -9.91 -7.49 7.55
CA HIS A 41 -11.08 -8.22 8.07
C HIS A 41 -11.52 -7.69 9.43
N ASN A 42 -10.56 -7.29 10.27
CA ASN A 42 -10.83 -6.81 11.62
C ASN A 42 -11.24 -5.32 11.64
N CYS A 43 -10.76 -4.56 10.67
CA CYS A 43 -11.04 -3.12 10.59
C CYS A 43 -11.16 -2.73 9.11
N PRO A 44 -12.35 -2.88 8.51
CA PRO A 44 -12.51 -2.70 7.06
C PRO A 44 -12.50 -1.25 6.58
N GLU A 45 -12.33 -0.29 7.49
CA GLU A 45 -12.44 1.16 7.18
C GLU A 45 -11.11 1.80 6.80
N PHE A 46 -10.31 1.12 5.99
CA PHE A 46 -9.08 1.70 5.45
C PHE A 46 -9.37 2.47 4.17
N ASP A 47 -8.75 3.64 4.03
CA ASP A 47 -8.83 4.47 2.82
C ASP A 47 -7.70 4.15 1.84
N LEU A 48 -6.57 3.67 2.37
CA LEU A 48 -5.36 3.43 1.61
C LEU A 48 -4.64 2.19 2.12
N ALA A 49 -4.09 1.40 1.21
CA ALA A 49 -3.18 0.32 1.55
C ALA A 49 -1.90 0.51 0.73
N LEU A 50 -0.75 0.47 1.42
CA LEU A 50 0.56 0.55 0.79
C LEU A 50 1.19 -0.83 0.92
N LEU A 51 1.41 -1.50 -0.22
CA LEU A 51 1.83 -2.90 -0.26
C LEU A 51 3.19 -3.05 -0.93
N ASP A 52 4.13 -3.72 -0.26
CA ASP A 52 5.34 -4.17 -0.93
C ASP A 52 5.01 -5.43 -1.74
N TRP A 53 5.75 -5.66 -2.80
CA TRP A 53 5.57 -6.84 -3.66
C TRP A 53 6.14 -8.10 -2.99
N ASN A 54 7.41 -8.04 -2.59
CA ASN A 54 8.13 -9.20 -2.07
C ASN A 54 8.02 -9.33 -0.57
N MET A 55 7.17 -10.24 -0.13
CA MET A 55 6.95 -10.52 1.30
C MET A 55 6.77 -12.03 1.51
N PRO A 56 7.12 -12.54 2.70
CA PRO A 56 6.89 -13.95 3.00
C PRO A 56 5.39 -14.24 3.15
N ASN A 57 5.01 -15.49 3.15
CA ASN A 57 3.66 -16.02 3.37
C ASN A 57 2.67 -15.64 2.28
N MET A 58 2.52 -14.37 1.98
CA MET A 58 1.67 -13.87 0.90
C MET A 58 2.28 -12.57 0.39
N ASN A 59 2.60 -12.50 -0.90
CA ASN A 59 3.18 -11.30 -1.49
C ASN A 59 2.12 -10.22 -1.76
N GLY A 60 2.59 -9.02 -2.12
CA GLY A 60 1.69 -7.88 -2.32
C GLY A 60 0.68 -8.08 -3.44
N LEU A 61 1.10 -8.72 -4.54
CA LEU A 61 0.18 -8.96 -5.66
C LEU A 61 -0.92 -9.95 -5.27
N GLU A 62 -0.54 -11.01 -4.55
CA GLU A 62 -1.51 -11.99 -4.06
C GLU A 62 -2.51 -11.35 -3.10
N MET A 63 -2.02 -10.51 -2.19
CA MET A 63 -2.89 -9.77 -1.28
C MET A 63 -3.85 -8.86 -2.03
N LEU A 64 -3.32 -8.10 -3.00
CA LEU A 64 -4.13 -7.20 -3.81
C LEU A 64 -5.23 -7.96 -4.56
N ARG A 65 -4.88 -9.08 -5.18
CA ARG A 65 -5.85 -9.90 -5.90
C ARG A 65 -6.95 -10.38 -4.96
N GLN A 66 -6.57 -10.87 -3.80
CA GLN A 66 -7.54 -11.40 -2.85
C GLN A 66 -8.44 -10.32 -2.26
N MET A 67 -7.87 -9.17 -1.89
CA MET A 67 -8.70 -8.09 -1.35
C MET A 67 -9.72 -7.58 -2.36
N ARG A 68 -9.35 -7.48 -3.64
CA ARG A 68 -10.30 -7.08 -4.68
C ARG A 68 -11.38 -8.14 -4.88
N ALA A 69 -11.01 -9.41 -4.85
CA ALA A 69 -11.96 -10.52 -4.98
C ALA A 69 -12.94 -10.57 -3.81
N GLU A 70 -12.52 -10.15 -2.62
CA GLU A 70 -13.37 -10.11 -1.43
C GLU A 70 -14.26 -8.86 -1.35
N GLY A 71 -14.16 -7.97 -2.33
CA GLY A 71 -15.02 -6.81 -2.40
C GLY A 71 -14.45 -5.52 -1.82
N TYR A 72 -13.19 -5.51 -1.40
CA TYR A 72 -12.52 -4.29 -0.94
C TYR A 72 -12.09 -3.47 -2.16
N THR A 73 -13.05 -2.81 -2.81
CA THR A 73 -12.82 -2.06 -4.04
C THR A 73 -12.65 -0.56 -3.82
N GLU A 74 -13.07 -0.06 -2.65
CA GLU A 74 -12.99 1.36 -2.33
C GLU A 74 -11.63 1.76 -1.73
N VAL A 75 -10.89 0.81 -1.17
CA VAL A 75 -9.56 1.05 -0.62
C VAL A 75 -8.61 1.34 -1.77
N LYS A 76 -7.96 2.51 -1.76
CA LYS A 76 -6.93 2.82 -2.74
C LYS A 76 -5.69 2.00 -2.42
N VAL A 77 -5.08 1.40 -3.43
CA VAL A 77 -3.88 0.58 -3.25
C VAL A 77 -2.71 1.19 -4.00
N MET A 78 -1.63 1.44 -3.26
CA MET A 78 -0.36 1.90 -3.81
C MET A 78 0.66 0.78 -3.58
N MET A 79 1.25 0.28 -4.67
CA MET A 79 2.38 -0.65 -4.54
C MET A 79 3.62 0.17 -4.24
N VAL A 80 4.37 -0.19 -3.19
CA VAL A 80 5.60 0.50 -2.78
C VAL A 80 6.71 -0.53 -2.75
N THR A 81 7.53 -0.59 -3.80
CA THR A 81 8.42 -1.71 -4.00
C THR A 81 9.63 -1.36 -4.85
N THR A 82 10.65 -2.23 -4.83
CA THR A 82 11.84 -2.12 -5.69
C THR A 82 11.60 -2.70 -7.08
N GLU A 83 10.49 -3.39 -7.32
CA GLU A 83 10.19 -3.97 -8.61
C GLU A 83 9.88 -2.88 -9.63
N ALA A 84 10.82 -2.67 -10.58
CA ALA A 84 10.83 -1.51 -11.46
C ALA A 84 10.46 -1.83 -12.91
N GLU A 85 10.37 -3.10 -13.27
CA GLU A 85 10.12 -3.49 -14.65
C GLU A 85 8.67 -3.23 -15.05
N ASN A 86 8.47 -2.82 -16.29
CA ASN A 86 7.12 -2.48 -16.79
C ASN A 86 6.12 -3.61 -16.61
N GLU A 87 6.54 -4.87 -16.74
CA GLU A 87 5.62 -5.99 -16.58
C GLU A 87 5.07 -6.09 -15.16
N PHE A 88 5.88 -5.74 -14.13
CA PHE A 88 5.41 -5.74 -12.75
C PHE A 88 4.40 -4.61 -12.53
N ILE A 89 4.71 -3.44 -13.06
CA ILE A 89 3.82 -2.27 -12.94
C ILE A 89 2.49 -2.56 -13.62
N MET A 90 2.51 -3.08 -14.84
CA MET A 90 1.31 -3.41 -15.60
C MET A 90 0.50 -4.49 -14.90
N ARG A 91 1.17 -5.52 -14.37
CA ARG A 91 0.49 -6.59 -13.65
C ARG A 91 -0.22 -6.09 -12.40
N ALA A 92 0.42 -5.18 -11.66
CA ALA A 92 -0.19 -4.60 -10.47
C ALA A 92 -1.43 -3.77 -10.83
N LEU A 93 -1.31 -2.91 -11.85
CA LEU A 93 -2.44 -2.08 -12.29
C LEU A 93 -3.60 -2.95 -12.81
N ASP A 94 -3.29 -3.98 -13.59
CA ASP A 94 -4.32 -4.90 -14.12
C ASP A 94 -5.01 -5.67 -13.00
N THR A 95 -4.30 -5.92 -11.89
CA THR A 95 -4.86 -6.64 -10.74
C THR A 95 -5.72 -5.73 -9.86
N GLY A 96 -5.57 -4.41 -10.01
CA GLY A 96 -6.41 -3.46 -9.29
C GLY A 96 -5.67 -2.46 -8.41
N ALA A 97 -4.34 -2.31 -8.59
CA ALA A 97 -3.60 -1.25 -7.93
C ALA A 97 -3.97 0.11 -8.55
N ASP A 98 -4.04 1.13 -7.71
CA ASP A 98 -4.38 2.48 -8.15
C ASP A 98 -3.13 3.30 -8.44
N GLU A 99 -2.00 2.96 -7.81
CA GLU A 99 -0.75 3.71 -7.98
C GLU A 99 0.45 2.83 -7.69
N TYR A 100 1.63 3.28 -8.09
CA TYR A 100 2.87 2.53 -7.96
C TYR A 100 4.00 3.50 -7.57
N LEU A 101 4.69 3.22 -6.47
CA LEU A 101 5.79 4.05 -5.96
C LEU A 101 7.05 3.22 -5.84
N MET A 102 8.12 3.66 -6.49
CA MET A 102 9.38 2.93 -6.53
C MET A 102 10.25 3.25 -5.32
N LYS A 103 10.86 2.23 -4.73
CA LYS A 103 11.89 2.39 -3.70
C LYS A 103 13.25 2.56 -4.36
N PRO A 104 14.13 3.43 -3.87
CA PRO A 104 13.90 4.37 -2.78
C PRO A 104 13.08 5.58 -3.22
N PHE A 105 12.30 6.15 -2.32
CA PHE A 105 11.48 7.32 -2.58
C PHE A 105 11.68 8.35 -1.47
N ASP A 106 11.31 9.59 -1.74
CA ASP A 106 11.33 10.66 -0.74
C ASP A 106 9.90 11.11 -0.41
N ASP A 107 9.81 12.04 0.54
CA ASP A 107 8.53 12.58 0.99
C ASP A 107 7.74 13.24 -0.13
N GLN A 108 8.45 13.93 -1.03
CA GLN A 108 7.81 14.61 -2.16
C GLN A 108 7.17 13.59 -3.12
N ALA A 109 7.88 12.51 -3.45
CA ALA A 109 7.37 11.48 -4.35
C ALA A 109 6.12 10.81 -3.76
N LEU A 110 6.15 10.51 -2.47
CA LEU A 110 4.98 9.95 -1.78
C LEU A 110 3.80 10.93 -1.82
N GLY A 111 4.07 12.20 -1.51
CA GLY A 111 3.03 13.24 -1.51
C GLY A 111 2.37 13.41 -2.88
N GLU A 112 3.15 13.36 -3.95
CA GLU A 112 2.63 13.46 -5.31
C GLU A 112 1.67 12.30 -5.63
N LYS A 113 2.05 11.07 -5.24
CA LYS A 113 1.19 9.90 -5.46
C LYS A 113 -0.09 9.98 -4.65
N LEU A 114 -0.01 10.42 -3.39
CA LEU A 114 -1.19 10.59 -2.56
C LEU A 114 -2.14 11.63 -3.15
N ALA A 115 -1.60 12.72 -3.70
CA ALA A 115 -2.40 13.75 -4.37
C ALA A 115 -3.09 13.19 -5.62
N MET A 116 -2.39 12.36 -6.41
CA MET A 116 -2.97 11.73 -7.59
C MET A 116 -4.12 10.80 -7.22
N LEU A 117 -4.08 10.21 -6.04
CA LEU A 117 -5.16 9.36 -5.54
C LEU A 117 -6.31 10.16 -4.91
N GLY A 118 -6.16 11.48 -4.78
CA GLY A 118 -7.16 12.32 -4.17
C GLY A 118 -7.22 12.24 -2.64
N LEU A 119 -6.17 11.70 -2.02
CA LEU A 119 -6.13 11.49 -0.58
C LEU A 119 -5.57 12.68 0.19
N VAL A 120 -4.81 13.53 -0.49
CA VAL A 120 -4.29 14.79 0.04
C VAL A 120 -4.40 15.87 -1.03
N GLU A 121 -4.31 17.12 -0.63
CA GLU A 121 -4.32 18.23 -1.58
C GLU A 121 -2.98 18.30 -2.31
N ALA A 122 -3.03 18.68 -3.58
CA ALA A 122 -1.85 18.81 -4.41
C ALA A 122 -0.96 20.00 -3.97
#